data_8885a972cc9a8e0086d4719605f7d2da
#
_entry.id   8885a972cc9a8e0086d4719605f7d2da
#
_cell.length_a   1.000
_cell.length_b   1.000
_cell.length_c   1.000
_cell.angle_alpha   90.00
_cell.angle_beta   90.00
_cell.angle_gamma   90.00
#
_symmetry.space_group_name_H-M   'P 1'
#
loop_
_entity.id
_entity.type
_entity.pdbx_description
1 polymer ?
#
loop_
_entity_poly.entity_id
_entity_poly.type
_entity_poly.pdbx_seq_one_letter_code
_entity_poly.pdbx_strand_id
1 'polypeptide(L)'
;MADAAIPTVDLSPFFNELNEDGKKKAKEVISQACSNYGFFQIVNHGVPLALMNRAMEVSKAFFTYPEEEKLKCCPGSGAPLPAGYSKQPEHSADKNEYVLMFPPGSSFNVFPTNPPEFQKIVEEMFTYFIKTAQLLESIISECLGLPPNFLKEYNHDRSWDFMTALRYFPATETENNGVSEHEDGNLITFVVQDEIGGLEVRKDGQWIPVTPIEGTLVVNVSDVIQVLSNNKFKSATHRVLRSKGRDRHSFAFFYNLQGDKWVEPLSQFTTEIGEPPKYRGFLLKDYQALRMRNKTHPPSRPEDVIHITHYAIST
;
A
#
# COMPACT_ATOMS: atom_id res chain seq x y z
N MET A 1 24.79 -5.59 -16.80
CA MET A 1 23.80 -4.55 -16.45
C MET A 1 23.55 -4.75 -14.98
N ALA A 2 23.70 -3.71 -14.12
CA ALA A 2 23.36 -3.85 -12.71
C ALA A 2 21.88 -4.20 -12.63
N ASP A 3 21.53 -5.23 -11.83
CA ASP A 3 20.14 -5.59 -11.61
C ASP A 3 19.40 -4.33 -11.09
N ALA A 4 18.34 -3.94 -11.79
CA ALA A 4 17.56 -2.78 -11.43
C ALA A 4 16.83 -3.10 -10.11
N ALA A 5 17.34 -2.55 -9.00
CA ALA A 5 16.72 -2.67 -7.69
C ALA A 5 15.97 -1.39 -7.33
N ILE A 6 14.88 -1.50 -6.60
CA ILE A 6 14.21 -0.30 -6.06
C ILE A 6 15.13 0.39 -5.03
N PRO A 7 15.17 1.75 -4.99
CA PRO A 7 16.04 2.48 -4.07
C PRO A 7 15.70 2.23 -2.60
N THR A 8 16.72 2.22 -1.73
CA THR A 8 16.55 2.22 -0.28
C THR A 8 16.95 3.57 0.29
N VAL A 9 16.11 4.15 1.16
CA VAL A 9 16.28 5.47 1.75
C VAL A 9 16.36 5.37 3.27
N ASP A 10 17.36 6.01 3.86
CA ASP A 10 17.47 6.16 5.30
C ASP A 10 16.67 7.38 5.78
N LEU A 11 15.69 7.17 6.66
CA LEU A 11 14.87 8.24 7.25
C LEU A 11 15.45 8.80 8.56
N SER A 12 16.57 8.29 9.07
CA SER A 12 17.19 8.81 10.30
C SER A 12 17.45 10.33 10.29
N PRO A 13 17.77 10.97 9.14
CA PRO A 13 17.93 12.43 9.11
C PRO A 13 16.69 13.21 9.55
N PHE A 14 15.50 12.68 9.35
CA PHE A 14 14.24 13.35 9.72
C PHE A 14 13.94 13.29 11.22
N PHE A 15 14.65 12.46 11.95
CA PHE A 15 14.59 12.39 13.43
C PHE A 15 15.72 13.17 14.10
N ASN A 16 16.57 13.84 13.31
CA ASN A 16 17.65 14.72 13.78
C ASN A 16 17.48 16.11 13.15
N GLU A 17 17.10 17.11 13.96
CA GLU A 17 16.83 18.46 13.50
C GLU A 17 18.03 19.13 12.81
N LEU A 18 19.26 18.75 13.17
CA LEU A 18 20.49 19.38 12.68
C LEU A 18 21.03 18.76 11.36
N ASN A 19 20.41 17.68 10.86
CA ASN A 19 20.90 16.96 9.67
C ASN A 19 20.19 17.39 8.37
N GLU A 20 20.30 18.66 8.02
CA GLU A 20 19.64 19.20 6.81
C GLU A 20 20.20 18.60 5.50
N ASP A 21 21.50 18.35 5.42
CA ASP A 21 22.11 17.71 4.24
C ASP A 21 21.59 16.27 4.04
N GLY A 22 21.45 15.53 5.12
CA GLY A 22 20.86 14.18 5.09
C GLY A 22 19.40 14.19 4.66
N LYS A 23 18.59 15.14 5.17
CA LYS A 23 17.19 15.32 4.75
C LYS A 23 17.09 15.66 3.26
N LYS A 24 17.94 16.58 2.78
CA LYS A 24 17.99 16.97 1.37
C LYS A 24 18.28 15.77 0.47
N LYS A 25 19.33 15.01 0.79
CA LYS A 25 19.72 13.81 0.04
C LYS A 25 18.61 12.75 0.03
N ALA A 26 17.97 12.50 1.16
CA ALA A 26 16.86 11.56 1.25
C ALA A 26 15.67 12.01 0.38
N LYS A 27 15.31 13.30 0.42
CA LYS A 27 14.25 13.88 -0.44
C LYS A 27 14.58 13.73 -1.93
N GLU A 28 15.83 13.94 -2.34
CA GLU A 28 16.26 13.76 -3.73
C GLU A 28 16.06 12.30 -4.19
N VAL A 29 16.45 11.32 -3.36
CA VAL A 29 16.29 9.91 -3.69
C VAL A 29 14.80 9.53 -3.73
N ILE A 30 13.99 9.98 -2.77
CA ILE A 30 12.53 9.73 -2.75
C ILE A 30 11.87 10.33 -4.01
N SER A 31 12.20 11.57 -4.35
CA SER A 31 11.64 12.25 -5.54
C SER A 31 11.96 11.48 -6.83
N GLN A 32 13.20 11.03 -6.99
CA GLN A 32 13.62 10.22 -8.13
C GLN A 32 12.94 8.86 -8.14
N ALA A 33 12.81 8.22 -6.98
CA ALA A 33 12.13 6.93 -6.85
C ALA A 33 10.64 7.04 -7.22
N CYS A 34 9.93 8.05 -6.71
CA CYS A 34 8.51 8.29 -7.03
C CYS A 34 8.30 8.61 -8.52
N SER A 35 9.24 9.32 -9.16
CA SER A 35 9.14 9.67 -10.58
C SER A 35 9.46 8.49 -11.51
N ASN A 36 10.40 7.62 -11.12
CA ASN A 36 10.94 6.57 -11.99
C ASN A 36 10.34 5.20 -11.74
N TYR A 37 10.08 4.86 -10.46
CA TYR A 37 9.65 3.54 -10.01
C TYR A 37 8.26 3.55 -9.39
N GLY A 38 7.84 4.66 -8.77
CA GLY A 38 6.69 4.69 -7.88
C GLY A 38 6.90 3.91 -6.57
N PHE A 39 8.05 3.27 -6.39
CA PHE A 39 8.43 2.39 -5.29
C PHE A 39 9.81 2.70 -4.75
N PHE A 40 9.98 2.53 -3.44
CA PHE A 40 11.27 2.56 -2.73
C PHE A 40 11.16 1.78 -1.42
N GLN A 41 12.29 1.49 -0.80
CA GLN A 41 12.35 0.95 0.55
C GLN A 41 12.83 2.02 1.53
N ILE A 42 12.39 1.95 2.78
CA ILE A 42 12.84 2.84 3.85
C ILE A 42 13.40 2.05 5.02
N VAL A 43 14.49 2.57 5.59
CA VAL A 43 15.11 2.10 6.83
C VAL A 43 15.11 3.21 7.87
N ASN A 44 15.32 2.86 9.15
CA ASN A 44 15.33 3.83 10.26
C ASN A 44 14.07 4.71 10.30
N HIS A 45 12.94 4.11 10.00
CA HIS A 45 11.64 4.77 9.79
C HIS A 45 10.83 4.99 11.09
N GLY A 46 11.41 4.68 12.25
CA GLY A 46 10.80 4.91 13.55
C GLY A 46 9.82 3.83 14.03
N VAL A 47 9.47 2.85 13.20
CA VAL A 47 8.70 1.68 13.65
C VAL A 47 9.66 0.68 14.29
N PRO A 48 9.44 0.25 15.58
CA PRO A 48 10.33 -0.69 16.24
C PRO A 48 10.40 -2.05 15.52
N LEU A 49 11.60 -2.52 15.22
CA LEU A 49 11.80 -3.83 14.58
C LEU A 49 11.17 -4.97 15.40
N ALA A 50 11.33 -4.93 16.72
CA ALA A 50 10.73 -5.94 17.60
C ALA A 50 9.20 -5.99 17.50
N LEU A 51 8.53 -4.84 17.28
CA LEU A 51 7.09 -4.77 17.07
C LEU A 51 6.70 -5.37 15.71
N MET A 52 7.44 -5.06 14.65
CA MET A 52 7.20 -5.62 13.31
C MET A 52 7.36 -7.15 13.32
N ASN A 53 8.42 -7.65 13.95
CA ASN A 53 8.65 -9.09 14.10
C ASN A 53 7.53 -9.75 14.90
N ARG A 54 7.14 -9.16 16.03
CA ARG A 54 6.05 -9.68 16.86
C ARG A 54 4.70 -9.68 16.13
N ALA A 55 4.40 -8.63 15.37
CA ALA A 55 3.20 -8.60 14.53
C ALA A 55 3.20 -9.72 13.47
N MET A 56 4.35 -9.95 12.83
CA MET A 56 4.51 -11.06 11.88
C MET A 56 4.32 -12.43 12.56
N GLU A 57 4.86 -12.63 13.76
CA GLU A 57 4.69 -13.87 14.53
C GLU A 57 3.24 -14.15 14.87
N VAL A 58 2.50 -13.17 15.43
CA VAL A 58 1.09 -13.37 15.79
C VAL A 58 0.20 -13.55 14.56
N SER A 59 0.54 -12.91 13.45
CA SER A 59 -0.12 -13.12 12.16
C SER A 59 0.12 -14.55 11.64
N LYS A 60 1.37 -15.01 11.61
CA LYS A 60 1.72 -16.38 11.23
C LYS A 60 0.99 -17.39 12.11
N ALA A 61 0.98 -17.20 13.43
CA ALA A 61 0.28 -18.06 14.37
C ALA A 61 -1.22 -18.12 14.09
N PHE A 62 -1.88 -16.96 13.86
CA PHE A 62 -3.30 -16.93 13.53
C PHE A 62 -3.64 -17.76 12.27
N PHE A 63 -2.86 -17.62 11.22
CA PHE A 63 -3.15 -18.34 9.97
C PHE A 63 -2.91 -19.86 10.06
N THR A 64 -2.22 -20.37 11.11
CA THR A 64 -2.11 -21.81 11.33
C THR A 64 -3.33 -22.44 12.00
N TYR A 65 -4.23 -21.63 12.59
CA TYR A 65 -5.43 -22.17 13.23
C TYR A 65 -6.37 -22.83 12.19
N PRO A 66 -7.20 -23.79 12.64
CA PRO A 66 -8.24 -24.37 11.80
C PRO A 66 -9.18 -23.30 11.23
N GLU A 67 -9.76 -23.59 10.07
CA GLU A 67 -10.65 -22.64 9.37
C GLU A 67 -11.83 -22.21 10.25
N GLU A 68 -12.40 -23.12 11.03
CA GLU A 68 -13.49 -22.83 11.99
C GLU A 68 -13.11 -21.73 13.01
N GLU A 69 -11.85 -21.72 13.47
CA GLU A 69 -11.37 -20.71 14.40
C GLU A 69 -11.20 -19.35 13.69
N LYS A 70 -10.65 -19.36 12.50
CA LYS A 70 -10.46 -18.15 11.68
C LYS A 70 -11.80 -17.51 11.28
N LEU A 71 -12.81 -18.32 10.99
CA LEU A 71 -14.16 -17.86 10.62
C LEU A 71 -14.91 -17.14 11.77
N LYS A 72 -14.46 -17.27 13.03
CA LYS A 72 -15.03 -16.52 14.16
C LYS A 72 -14.82 -15.01 14.07
N CYS A 73 -13.82 -14.55 13.29
CA CYS A 73 -13.57 -13.13 13.05
C CYS A 73 -13.87 -12.71 11.60
N CYS A 74 -14.92 -13.28 10.99
CA CYS A 74 -15.37 -12.86 9.66
C CYS A 74 -16.00 -11.46 9.68
N PRO A 75 -16.01 -10.78 8.52
CA PRO A 75 -16.60 -9.45 8.40
C PRO A 75 -18.05 -9.37 8.89
N GLY A 76 -18.34 -8.32 9.66
CA GLY A 76 -19.70 -7.91 9.94
C GLY A 76 -20.35 -7.18 8.75
N SER A 77 -21.68 -7.02 8.81
CA SER A 77 -22.41 -6.22 7.82
C SER A 77 -22.17 -4.71 8.03
N GLY A 78 -22.10 -3.95 6.95
CA GLY A 78 -22.09 -2.47 6.97
C GLY A 78 -20.72 -1.80 7.02
N ALA A 79 -19.62 -2.53 7.10
CA ALA A 79 -18.29 -1.96 6.93
C ALA A 79 -18.02 -1.56 5.46
N PRO A 80 -17.28 -0.47 5.20
CA PRO A 80 -16.96 -0.05 3.83
C PRO A 80 -16.04 -1.05 3.09
N LEU A 81 -15.27 -1.85 3.83
CA LEU A 81 -14.48 -2.98 3.36
C LEU A 81 -14.71 -4.17 4.31
N PRO A 82 -14.45 -5.41 3.87
CA PRO A 82 -14.67 -6.61 4.69
C PRO A 82 -13.65 -6.71 5.83
N ALA A 83 -13.86 -5.98 6.94
CA ALA A 83 -13.02 -6.04 8.13
C ALA A 83 -13.08 -7.43 8.77
N GLY A 84 -11.94 -7.89 9.30
CA GLY A 84 -11.78 -9.23 9.85
C GLY A 84 -11.23 -10.23 8.83
N TYR A 85 -11.41 -11.52 9.10
CA TYR A 85 -10.85 -12.58 8.27
C TYR A 85 -11.65 -12.79 6.99
N SER A 86 -10.92 -12.94 5.91
CA SER A 86 -11.47 -13.35 4.60
C SER A 86 -10.44 -14.21 3.86
N LYS A 87 -10.94 -15.10 3.00
CA LYS A 87 -10.15 -15.94 2.11
C LYS A 87 -10.60 -15.75 0.69
N GLN A 88 -9.67 -15.65 -0.23
CA GLN A 88 -10.02 -15.58 -1.65
C GLN A 88 -10.77 -16.85 -2.08
N PRO A 89 -11.87 -16.72 -2.85
CA PRO A 89 -12.61 -17.87 -3.32
C PRO A 89 -11.75 -18.71 -4.29
N GLU A 90 -12.08 -19.99 -4.42
CA GLU A 90 -11.31 -20.95 -5.22
C GLU A 90 -11.16 -20.54 -6.70
N HIS A 91 -12.19 -19.91 -7.26
CA HIS A 91 -12.16 -19.42 -8.65
C HIS A 91 -11.37 -18.14 -8.84
N SER A 92 -10.93 -17.45 -7.76
CA SER A 92 -10.10 -16.26 -7.86
C SER A 92 -8.71 -16.60 -8.40
N ALA A 93 -8.18 -15.74 -9.26
CA ALA A 93 -6.78 -15.81 -9.66
C ALA A 93 -5.83 -15.56 -8.48
N ASP A 94 -6.25 -14.74 -7.51
CA ASP A 94 -5.48 -14.46 -6.30
C ASP A 94 -5.61 -15.62 -5.30
N LYS A 95 -4.50 -16.07 -4.73
CA LYS A 95 -4.46 -17.23 -3.82
C LYS A 95 -3.89 -16.83 -2.46
N ASN A 96 -4.72 -16.16 -1.67
CA ASN A 96 -4.37 -15.71 -0.33
C ASN A 96 -5.57 -15.73 0.62
N GLU A 97 -5.28 -15.57 1.90
CA GLU A 97 -6.23 -15.25 2.94
C GLU A 97 -5.69 -14.04 3.74
N TYR A 98 -6.59 -13.28 4.36
CA TYR A 98 -6.18 -12.05 5.05
C TYR A 98 -7.08 -11.71 6.24
N VAL A 99 -6.56 -10.87 7.13
CA VAL A 99 -7.33 -10.14 8.14
C VAL A 99 -7.21 -8.65 7.83
N LEU A 100 -8.34 -8.00 7.51
CA LEU A 100 -8.40 -6.57 7.26
C LEU A 100 -8.82 -5.84 8.54
N MET A 101 -8.15 -4.75 8.84
CA MET A 101 -8.43 -3.90 10.00
C MET A 101 -8.37 -2.42 9.64
N PHE A 102 -9.30 -1.67 10.23
CA PHE A 102 -9.35 -0.21 10.21
C PHE A 102 -8.53 0.38 11.38
N PRO A 103 -8.38 1.71 11.49
CA PRO A 103 -7.67 2.33 12.58
C PRO A 103 -8.13 1.84 13.95
N PRO A 104 -7.23 1.83 14.95
CA PRO A 104 -7.59 1.48 16.33
C PRO A 104 -8.82 2.22 16.81
N GLY A 105 -9.73 1.51 17.48
CA GLY A 105 -10.99 2.05 17.97
C GLY A 105 -12.13 2.11 16.95
N SER A 106 -11.92 1.70 15.71
CA SER A 106 -13.01 1.58 14.74
C SER A 106 -14.01 0.50 15.15
N SER A 107 -15.29 0.83 15.10
CA SER A 107 -16.39 -0.10 15.40
C SER A 107 -16.57 -1.20 14.34
N PHE A 108 -15.91 -1.06 13.20
CA PHE A 108 -15.93 -2.07 12.14
C PHE A 108 -14.92 -3.20 12.38
N ASN A 109 -13.93 -3.01 13.28
CA ASN A 109 -12.90 -4.00 13.49
C ASN A 109 -13.44 -5.29 14.13
N VAL A 110 -13.07 -6.43 13.53
CA VAL A 110 -13.32 -7.75 14.06
C VAL A 110 -11.98 -8.47 14.14
N PHE A 111 -11.47 -8.61 15.37
CA PHE A 111 -10.15 -9.21 15.57
C PHE A 111 -10.24 -10.69 15.97
N PRO A 112 -9.21 -11.49 15.62
CA PRO A 112 -9.03 -12.81 16.19
C PRO A 112 -8.96 -12.78 17.73
N THR A 113 -9.59 -13.74 18.38
CA THR A 113 -9.42 -13.95 19.83
C THR A 113 -8.13 -14.74 20.15
N ASN A 114 -7.62 -15.47 19.17
CA ASN A 114 -6.38 -16.24 19.28
C ASN A 114 -5.42 -15.91 18.10
N PRO A 115 -4.15 -15.62 18.37
CA PRO A 115 -3.54 -15.47 19.69
C PRO A 115 -4.05 -14.23 20.44
N PRO A 116 -4.16 -14.25 21.79
CA PRO A 116 -4.86 -13.20 22.55
C PRO A 116 -4.23 -11.80 22.44
N GLU A 117 -2.94 -11.73 22.13
CA GLU A 117 -2.22 -10.48 21.93
C GLU A 117 -2.34 -9.89 20.52
N PHE A 118 -3.01 -10.59 19.57
CA PHE A 118 -3.08 -10.17 18.16
C PHE A 118 -3.54 -8.72 18.01
N GLN A 119 -4.73 -8.40 18.54
CA GLN A 119 -5.29 -7.06 18.43
C GLN A 119 -4.34 -5.99 18.94
N LYS A 120 -3.82 -6.15 20.18
CA LYS A 120 -2.94 -5.15 20.81
C LYS A 120 -1.72 -4.84 19.96
N ILE A 121 -1.08 -5.90 19.43
CA ILE A 121 0.17 -5.76 18.65
C ILE A 121 -0.09 -5.09 17.31
N VAL A 122 -1.13 -5.51 16.59
CA VAL A 122 -1.42 -4.94 15.26
C VAL A 122 -1.94 -3.51 15.35
N GLU A 123 -2.70 -3.15 16.38
CA GLU A 123 -3.15 -1.77 16.63
C GLU A 123 -1.97 -0.85 16.99
N GLU A 124 -1.01 -1.35 17.77
CA GLU A 124 0.21 -0.62 18.06
C GLU A 124 1.03 -0.38 16.78
N MET A 125 1.22 -1.41 15.95
CA MET A 125 1.92 -1.30 14.67
C MET A 125 1.19 -0.33 13.72
N PHE A 126 -0.13 -0.39 13.64
CA PHE A 126 -0.96 0.53 12.87
C PHE A 126 -0.69 1.99 13.28
N THR A 127 -0.61 2.26 14.57
CA THR A 127 -0.34 3.59 15.12
C THR A 127 1.05 4.11 14.69
N TYR A 128 2.07 3.25 14.68
CA TYR A 128 3.39 3.62 14.16
C TYR A 128 3.36 3.88 12.65
N PHE A 129 2.61 3.07 11.90
CA PHE A 129 2.48 3.25 10.44
C PHE A 129 1.82 4.59 10.10
N ILE A 130 0.78 5.00 10.83
CA ILE A 130 0.18 6.35 10.65
C ILE A 130 1.25 7.44 10.84
N LYS A 131 2.06 7.37 11.90
CA LYS A 131 3.10 8.37 12.17
C LYS A 131 4.15 8.42 11.05
N THR A 132 4.59 7.26 10.59
CA THR A 132 5.55 7.16 9.47
C THR A 132 4.94 7.66 8.16
N ALA A 133 3.66 7.35 7.90
CA ALA A 133 2.96 7.83 6.71
C ALA A 133 2.77 9.35 6.72
N GLN A 134 2.47 9.95 7.87
CA GLN A 134 2.39 11.41 8.03
C GLN A 134 3.74 12.10 7.79
N LEU A 135 4.84 11.48 8.22
CA LEU A 135 6.19 11.96 7.91
C LEU A 135 6.44 11.90 6.40
N LEU A 136 6.15 10.76 5.76
CA LEU A 136 6.33 10.61 4.31
C LEU A 136 5.40 11.51 3.51
N GLU A 137 4.17 11.73 3.96
CA GLU A 137 3.22 12.68 3.35
C GLU A 137 3.82 14.10 3.28
N SER A 138 4.48 14.53 4.37
CA SER A 138 5.19 15.81 4.41
C SER A 138 6.39 15.83 3.45
N ILE A 139 7.21 14.78 3.46
CA ILE A 139 8.37 14.65 2.57
C ILE A 139 7.93 14.63 1.10
N ILE A 140 6.88 13.90 0.77
CA ILE A 140 6.33 13.81 -0.61
C ILE A 140 5.78 15.17 -1.05
N SER A 141 5.10 15.91 -0.15
CA SER A 141 4.67 17.30 -0.45
C SER A 141 5.86 18.16 -0.86
N GLU A 142 6.94 18.15 -0.07
CA GLU A 142 8.17 18.89 -0.41
C GLU A 142 8.84 18.40 -1.70
N CYS A 143 8.88 17.09 -1.95
CA CYS A 143 9.41 16.51 -3.20
C CYS A 143 8.60 16.95 -4.44
N LEU A 144 7.33 17.23 -4.26
CA LEU A 144 6.46 17.80 -5.29
C LEU A 144 6.66 19.32 -5.47
N GLY A 145 7.37 19.99 -4.56
CA GLY A 145 7.52 21.43 -4.52
C GLY A 145 6.36 22.16 -3.83
N LEU A 146 5.56 21.41 -3.06
CA LEU A 146 4.44 21.92 -2.28
C LEU A 146 4.88 22.24 -0.83
N PRO A 147 4.13 23.06 -0.08
CA PRO A 147 4.36 23.23 1.35
C PRO A 147 4.36 21.87 2.10
N PRO A 148 5.18 21.69 3.15
CA PRO A 148 5.27 20.41 3.86
C PRO A 148 3.94 19.89 4.40
N ASN A 149 3.02 20.79 4.78
CA ASN A 149 1.71 20.45 5.32
C ASN A 149 0.60 20.32 4.26
N PHE A 150 0.90 20.52 2.98
CA PHE A 150 -0.12 20.60 1.92
C PHE A 150 -1.02 19.36 1.89
N LEU A 151 -0.45 18.19 1.75
CA LEU A 151 -1.24 16.94 1.71
C LEU A 151 -1.94 16.67 3.05
N LYS A 152 -1.31 17.01 4.18
CA LYS A 152 -1.90 16.87 5.51
C LYS A 152 -3.13 17.77 5.69
N GLU A 153 -3.08 19.02 5.24
CA GLU A 153 -4.22 19.94 5.27
C GLU A 153 -5.33 19.52 4.32
N TYR A 154 -4.94 18.94 3.18
CA TYR A 154 -5.87 18.35 2.23
C TYR A 154 -6.55 17.08 2.78
N ASN A 155 -5.89 16.33 3.68
CA ASN A 155 -6.28 15.03 4.15
C ASN A 155 -6.07 14.86 5.67
N HIS A 156 -7.01 15.29 6.49
CA HIS A 156 -6.90 15.29 7.95
C HIS A 156 -7.65 14.17 8.67
N ASP A 157 -8.48 13.39 7.98
CA ASP A 157 -9.23 12.26 8.55
C ASP A 157 -8.59 10.93 8.17
N ARG A 158 -8.30 10.10 9.19
CA ARG A 158 -7.66 8.78 9.04
C ARG A 158 -8.64 7.61 9.04
N SER A 159 -9.96 7.87 9.08
CA SER A 159 -10.97 6.80 9.16
C SER A 159 -11.02 5.86 7.93
N TRP A 160 -10.42 6.30 6.82
CA TRP A 160 -10.33 5.52 5.57
C TRP A 160 -9.02 4.73 5.43
N ASP A 161 -8.08 4.89 6.38
CA ASP A 161 -6.89 4.05 6.41
C ASP A 161 -7.26 2.62 6.77
N PHE A 162 -6.55 1.65 6.23
CA PHE A 162 -6.71 0.27 6.64
C PHE A 162 -5.40 -0.51 6.49
N MET A 163 -5.32 -1.63 7.17
CA MET A 163 -4.20 -2.54 7.10
C MET A 163 -4.69 -3.97 6.91
N THR A 164 -3.93 -4.78 6.18
CA THR A 164 -4.18 -6.19 6.02
C THR A 164 -2.99 -7.01 6.48
N ALA A 165 -3.22 -8.02 7.30
CA ALA A 165 -2.31 -9.13 7.50
C ALA A 165 -2.64 -10.19 6.45
N LEU A 166 -1.67 -10.69 5.70
CA LEU A 166 -1.89 -11.61 4.58
C LEU A 166 -1.05 -12.88 4.73
N ARG A 167 -1.65 -14.02 4.34
CA ARG A 167 -0.96 -15.26 4.05
C ARG A 167 -1.22 -15.66 2.62
N TYR A 168 -0.17 -15.95 1.87
CA TYR A 168 -0.22 -16.49 0.51
C TYR A 168 0.12 -17.96 0.56
N PHE A 169 -0.75 -18.80 -0.01
CA PHE A 169 -0.54 -20.24 -0.04
C PHE A 169 0.67 -20.63 -0.90
N PRO A 170 1.31 -21.78 -0.70
CA PRO A 170 2.39 -22.22 -1.57
C PRO A 170 1.97 -22.29 -3.04
N ALA A 171 2.89 -21.99 -3.96
CA ALA A 171 2.67 -22.17 -5.39
C ALA A 171 2.48 -23.66 -5.71
N THR A 172 1.66 -23.94 -6.71
CA THR A 172 1.55 -25.25 -7.33
C THR A 172 2.51 -25.39 -8.52
N GLU A 173 2.55 -26.54 -9.17
CA GLU A 173 3.37 -26.73 -10.38
C GLU A 173 2.89 -25.86 -11.56
N THR A 174 1.61 -25.51 -11.59
CA THR A 174 0.98 -24.82 -12.72
C THR A 174 0.58 -23.37 -12.41
N GLU A 175 0.62 -22.95 -11.13
CA GLU A 175 0.11 -21.65 -10.73
C GLU A 175 0.92 -21.08 -9.56
N ASN A 176 1.40 -19.84 -9.73
CA ASN A 176 2.18 -19.13 -8.72
C ASN A 176 1.64 -17.73 -8.39
N ASN A 177 0.46 -17.33 -8.87
CA ASN A 177 -0.10 -16.03 -8.59
C ASN A 177 -0.58 -15.92 -7.15
N GLY A 178 -0.12 -14.92 -6.40
CA GLY A 178 -0.53 -14.60 -5.04
C GLY A 178 -1.50 -13.42 -4.99
N VAL A 179 -1.12 -12.33 -5.68
CA VAL A 179 -1.96 -11.17 -6.01
C VAL A 179 -1.64 -10.76 -7.44
N SER A 180 -2.66 -10.68 -8.26
CA SER A 180 -2.58 -10.28 -9.67
C SER A 180 -2.03 -8.87 -9.82
N GLU A 181 -1.49 -8.57 -11.00
CA GLU A 181 -0.97 -7.24 -11.32
C GLU A 181 -2.04 -6.15 -11.13
N HIS A 182 -1.66 -5.09 -10.43
CA HIS A 182 -2.53 -3.96 -10.13
C HIS A 182 -1.71 -2.73 -9.74
N GLU A 183 -2.34 -1.58 -9.72
CA GLU A 183 -1.92 -0.36 -9.03
C GLU A 183 -2.73 -0.19 -7.74
N ASP A 184 -2.26 0.61 -6.79
CA ASP A 184 -3.00 0.93 -5.58
C ASP A 184 -3.83 2.22 -5.77
N GLY A 185 -5.07 2.21 -5.29
CA GLY A 185 -6.02 3.33 -5.45
C GLY A 185 -6.05 4.32 -4.28
N ASN A 186 -5.05 4.31 -3.40
CA ASN A 186 -4.92 5.18 -2.22
C ASN A 186 -3.85 6.27 -2.42
N LEU A 187 -3.31 6.82 -1.33
CA LEU A 187 -2.25 7.84 -1.34
C LEU A 187 -0.85 7.21 -1.28
N ILE A 188 -0.58 6.45 -0.21
CA ILE A 188 0.70 5.79 0.06
C ILE A 188 0.41 4.39 0.62
N THR A 189 1.14 3.38 0.16
CA THR A 189 1.08 2.03 0.71
C THR A 189 2.40 1.65 1.37
N PHE A 190 2.35 0.94 2.50
CA PHE A 190 3.49 0.27 3.12
C PHE A 190 3.32 -1.24 3.02
N VAL A 191 4.41 -1.93 2.73
CA VAL A 191 4.46 -3.39 2.81
C VAL A 191 5.60 -3.82 3.73
N VAL A 192 5.26 -4.63 4.73
CA VAL A 192 6.20 -5.46 5.48
C VAL A 192 6.07 -6.87 4.96
N GLN A 193 7.15 -7.48 4.52
CA GLN A 193 7.14 -8.86 4.01
C GLN A 193 8.11 -9.73 4.78
N ASP A 194 7.83 -11.03 4.81
CA ASP A 194 8.76 -12.01 5.33
C ASP A 194 9.92 -12.27 4.35
N GLU A 195 10.82 -13.17 4.72
CA GLU A 195 12.03 -13.52 3.98
C GLU A 195 11.76 -14.25 2.63
N ILE A 196 10.49 -14.62 2.35
CA ILE A 196 10.15 -15.37 1.13
C ILE A 196 10.20 -14.49 -0.12
N GLY A 197 9.84 -13.19 0.02
CA GLY A 197 9.79 -12.27 -1.12
C GLY A 197 8.58 -12.49 -2.02
N GLY A 198 8.78 -12.31 -3.33
CA GLY A 198 7.74 -12.50 -4.35
C GLY A 198 6.97 -11.24 -4.73
N LEU A 199 7.17 -10.11 -4.05
CA LEU A 199 6.70 -8.81 -4.53
C LEU A 199 7.55 -8.38 -5.73
N GLU A 200 6.88 -8.00 -6.81
CA GLU A 200 7.52 -7.49 -8.02
C GLU A 200 6.86 -6.19 -8.50
N VAL A 201 7.66 -5.26 -8.96
CA VAL A 201 7.24 -3.96 -9.50
C VAL A 201 7.53 -3.91 -11.00
N ARG A 202 6.58 -3.42 -11.78
CA ARG A 202 6.75 -3.29 -13.23
C ARG A 202 7.39 -1.95 -13.58
N LYS A 203 8.52 -2.00 -14.29
CA LYS A 203 9.18 -0.82 -14.83
C LYS A 203 9.68 -1.08 -16.24
N ASP A 204 9.36 -0.17 -17.17
CA ASP A 204 9.77 -0.27 -18.58
C ASP A 204 9.45 -1.63 -19.21
N GLY A 205 8.29 -2.21 -18.85
CA GLY A 205 7.82 -3.50 -19.32
C GLY A 205 8.45 -4.72 -18.63
N GLN A 206 9.40 -4.53 -17.71
CA GLN A 206 10.06 -5.61 -16.97
C GLN A 206 9.59 -5.68 -15.51
N TRP A 207 9.57 -6.88 -14.96
CA TRP A 207 9.30 -7.11 -13.54
C TRP A 207 10.59 -7.07 -12.74
N ILE A 208 10.64 -6.19 -11.76
CA ILE A 208 11.76 -6.01 -10.83
C ILE A 208 11.38 -6.61 -9.48
N PRO A 209 12.08 -7.65 -9.01
CA PRO A 209 11.81 -8.23 -7.71
C PRO A 209 12.20 -7.26 -6.59
N VAL A 210 11.34 -7.18 -5.57
CA VAL A 210 11.62 -6.43 -4.34
C VAL A 210 12.21 -7.39 -3.32
N THR A 211 13.53 -7.38 -3.21
CA THR A 211 14.25 -8.25 -2.27
C THR A 211 13.88 -7.90 -0.83
N PRO A 212 13.45 -8.89 -0.01
CA PRO A 212 13.21 -8.67 1.41
C PRO A 212 14.51 -8.27 2.12
N ILE A 213 14.43 -7.20 2.91
CA ILE A 213 15.51 -6.77 3.81
C ILE A 213 14.87 -6.59 5.19
N GLU A 214 15.42 -7.25 6.19
CA GLU A 214 14.90 -7.17 7.56
C GLU A 214 14.85 -5.72 8.06
N GLY A 215 13.77 -5.34 8.71
CA GLY A 215 13.58 -4.00 9.25
C GLY A 215 13.31 -2.91 8.21
N THR A 216 13.01 -3.28 6.97
CA THR A 216 12.59 -2.30 5.96
C THR A 216 11.07 -2.26 5.82
N LEU A 217 10.55 -1.09 5.43
CA LEU A 217 9.23 -0.94 4.84
C LEU A 217 9.39 -0.70 3.33
N VAL A 218 8.69 -1.47 2.53
CA VAL A 218 8.49 -1.13 1.12
C VAL A 218 7.40 -0.09 1.03
N VAL A 219 7.64 0.97 0.28
CA VAL A 219 6.72 2.11 0.12
C VAL A 219 6.40 2.28 -1.36
N ASN A 220 5.13 2.48 -1.67
CA ASN A 220 4.72 2.98 -2.98
C ASN A 220 3.80 4.19 -2.86
N VAL A 221 3.99 5.15 -3.77
CA VAL A 221 3.01 6.18 -4.06
C VAL A 221 1.98 5.59 -5.03
N SER A 222 0.73 6.02 -4.88
CA SER A 222 -0.38 5.34 -5.52
C SER A 222 -1.15 6.28 -6.46
N ASP A 223 -2.26 5.83 -7.01
CA ASP A 223 -3.03 6.53 -8.05
C ASP A 223 -3.42 7.97 -7.67
N VAL A 224 -3.73 8.19 -6.38
CA VAL A 224 -4.09 9.54 -5.91
C VAL A 224 -2.92 10.51 -6.09
N ILE A 225 -1.70 10.12 -5.67
CA ILE A 225 -0.51 10.97 -5.86
C ILE A 225 -0.21 11.16 -7.36
N GLN A 226 -0.37 10.13 -8.17
CA GLN A 226 -0.18 10.23 -9.62
C GLN A 226 -1.12 11.27 -10.24
N VAL A 227 -2.40 11.25 -9.87
CA VAL A 227 -3.38 12.22 -10.38
C VAL A 227 -3.11 13.62 -9.85
N LEU A 228 -2.98 13.79 -8.53
CA LEU A 228 -2.71 15.10 -7.91
C LEU A 228 -1.46 15.76 -8.50
N SER A 229 -0.41 14.99 -8.77
CA SER A 229 0.85 15.49 -9.34
C SER A 229 0.85 15.59 -10.86
N ASN A 230 -0.30 15.42 -11.52
CA ASN A 230 -0.43 15.41 -12.97
C ASN A 230 0.58 14.48 -13.66
N ASN A 231 0.77 13.28 -13.08
CA ASN A 231 1.70 12.27 -13.58
C ASN A 231 3.21 12.57 -13.35
N LYS A 232 3.55 13.52 -12.45
CA LYS A 232 4.95 13.76 -12.06
C LYS A 232 5.50 12.59 -11.23
N PHE A 233 4.68 12.02 -10.32
CA PHE A 233 4.96 10.78 -9.63
C PHE A 233 4.09 9.66 -10.19
N LYS A 234 4.56 8.42 -10.12
CA LYS A 234 3.96 7.27 -10.80
C LYS A 234 3.35 6.29 -9.81
N SER A 235 2.13 5.87 -10.08
CA SER A 235 1.57 4.67 -9.48
C SER A 235 2.02 3.48 -10.31
N ALA A 236 2.87 2.62 -9.72
CA ALA A 236 3.46 1.53 -10.47
C ALA A 236 2.63 0.25 -10.35
N THR A 237 2.45 -0.44 -11.47
CA THR A 237 1.88 -1.78 -11.50
C THR A 237 2.79 -2.73 -10.74
N HIS A 238 2.21 -3.52 -9.84
CA HIS A 238 2.94 -4.50 -9.05
C HIS A 238 2.11 -5.77 -8.84
N ARG A 239 2.77 -6.85 -8.45
CA ARG A 239 2.14 -8.14 -8.20
C ARG A 239 2.87 -8.91 -7.11
N VAL A 240 2.26 -10.00 -6.63
CA VAL A 240 2.91 -10.93 -5.72
C VAL A 240 2.90 -12.32 -6.32
N LEU A 241 4.08 -12.91 -6.47
CA LEU A 241 4.25 -14.31 -6.83
C LEU A 241 4.45 -15.16 -5.58
N ARG A 242 3.89 -16.37 -5.60
CA ARG A 242 4.00 -17.37 -4.55
C ARG A 242 5.25 -18.22 -4.73
N SER A 243 5.85 -18.64 -3.62
CA SER A 243 6.97 -19.59 -3.61
C SER A 243 6.47 -21.02 -3.53
N LYS A 244 7.19 -21.96 -4.12
CA LYS A 244 6.91 -23.40 -4.01
C LYS A 244 7.20 -23.89 -2.59
N GLY A 245 6.30 -24.67 -2.04
CA GLY A 245 6.48 -25.38 -0.78
C GLY A 245 6.51 -24.51 0.50
N ARG A 246 6.32 -23.20 0.40
CA ARG A 246 6.36 -22.27 1.53
C ARG A 246 5.24 -21.24 1.44
N ASP A 247 4.56 -21.02 2.58
CA ASP A 247 3.68 -19.88 2.75
C ASP A 247 4.51 -18.58 2.79
N ARG A 248 3.97 -17.50 2.23
CA ARG A 248 4.48 -16.15 2.39
C ARG A 248 3.54 -15.35 3.28
N HIS A 249 4.10 -14.50 4.14
CA HIS A 249 3.31 -13.59 4.98
C HIS A 249 3.75 -12.14 4.77
N SER A 250 2.79 -11.24 4.87
CA SER A 250 3.05 -9.81 4.77
C SER A 250 1.98 -9.00 5.50
N PHE A 251 2.31 -7.75 5.81
CA PHE A 251 1.34 -6.71 6.11
C PHE A 251 1.35 -5.70 4.98
N ALA A 252 0.16 -5.24 4.59
CA ALA A 252 0.00 -4.11 3.69
C ALA A 252 -0.84 -3.05 4.41
N PHE A 253 -0.32 -1.84 4.54
CA PHE A 253 -0.98 -0.69 5.15
C PHE A 253 -1.28 0.35 4.09
N PHE A 254 -2.52 0.79 4.03
CA PHE A 254 -3.04 1.71 3.03
C PHE A 254 -3.39 3.04 3.70
N TYR A 255 -2.58 4.05 3.44
CA TYR A 255 -2.80 5.42 3.87
C TYR A 255 -3.66 6.13 2.83
N ASN A 256 -4.89 6.49 3.20
CA ASN A 256 -5.90 6.95 2.28
C ASN A 256 -6.22 8.45 2.41
N LEU A 257 -6.86 9.00 1.39
CA LEU A 257 -7.71 10.17 1.52
C LEU A 257 -9.11 9.78 2.01
N GLN A 258 -9.86 10.75 2.52
CA GLN A 258 -11.29 10.61 2.77
C GLN A 258 -12.05 10.31 1.47
N GLY A 259 -13.05 9.43 1.55
CA GLY A 259 -13.81 9.00 0.38
C GLY A 259 -14.59 10.10 -0.32
N ASP A 260 -14.95 11.17 0.37
CA ASP A 260 -15.65 12.34 -0.16
C ASP A 260 -14.72 13.37 -0.81
N LYS A 261 -13.42 13.11 -0.87
CA LYS A 261 -12.47 13.99 -1.56
C LYS A 261 -12.59 13.86 -3.07
N TRP A 262 -12.60 15.02 -3.71
CA TRP A 262 -12.44 15.15 -5.14
C TRP A 262 -10.97 15.08 -5.50
N VAL A 263 -10.61 14.19 -6.39
CA VAL A 263 -9.23 13.94 -6.82
C VAL A 263 -9.10 14.39 -8.27
N GLU A 264 -8.28 15.40 -8.51
CA GLU A 264 -7.96 15.93 -9.84
C GLU A 264 -6.53 16.49 -9.84
N PRO A 265 -5.91 16.71 -11.01
CA PRO A 265 -4.61 17.34 -11.08
C PRO A 265 -4.62 18.74 -10.44
N LEU A 266 -3.68 18.97 -9.51
CA LEU A 266 -3.55 20.24 -8.79
C LEU A 266 -3.14 21.37 -9.76
N SER A 267 -3.62 22.61 -9.49
CA SER A 267 -3.30 23.80 -10.30
C SER A 267 -1.80 24.06 -10.44
N GLN A 268 -1.03 23.74 -9.38
CA GLN A 268 0.44 23.82 -9.36
C GLN A 268 1.11 22.94 -10.42
N PHE A 269 0.46 21.92 -10.89
CA PHE A 269 0.97 21.00 -11.92
C PHE A 269 0.23 21.12 -13.25
N THR A 270 -0.64 22.11 -13.38
CA THR A 270 -1.44 22.36 -14.58
C THR A 270 -1.48 23.85 -14.92
N THR A 271 -2.53 24.56 -14.55
CA THR A 271 -2.80 25.94 -14.97
C THR A 271 -1.72 26.94 -14.57
N GLU A 272 -1.08 26.77 -13.39
CA GLU A 272 -0.02 27.66 -12.91
C GLU A 272 1.27 27.56 -13.72
N ILE A 273 1.50 26.43 -14.40
CA ILE A 273 2.69 26.19 -15.23
C ILE A 273 2.35 26.06 -16.72
N GLY A 274 1.09 26.27 -17.10
CA GLY A 274 0.64 26.18 -18.49
C GLY A 274 0.57 24.77 -19.07
N GLU A 275 0.55 23.74 -18.21
CA GLU A 275 0.41 22.33 -18.62
C GLU A 275 -1.07 21.92 -18.63
N PRO A 276 -1.52 21.12 -19.60
CA PRO A 276 -2.89 20.59 -19.60
C PRO A 276 -3.04 19.51 -18.52
N PRO A 277 -4.25 19.36 -17.93
CA PRO A 277 -4.54 18.25 -17.05
C PRO A 277 -4.50 16.92 -17.83
N LYS A 278 -3.84 15.92 -17.27
CA LYS A 278 -3.72 14.57 -17.86
C LYS A 278 -4.83 13.62 -17.40
N TYR A 279 -5.58 14.01 -16.37
CA TYR A 279 -6.67 13.22 -15.80
C TYR A 279 -7.94 14.07 -15.64
N ARG A 280 -9.10 13.43 -15.81
CA ARG A 280 -10.39 13.94 -15.35
C ARG A 280 -10.49 13.75 -13.84
N GLY A 281 -11.14 14.70 -13.17
CA GLY A 281 -11.42 14.56 -11.74
C GLY A 281 -12.45 13.47 -11.45
N PHE A 282 -12.36 12.90 -10.24
CA PHE A 282 -13.30 11.89 -9.73
C PHE A 282 -13.45 11.98 -8.22
N LEU A 283 -14.56 11.47 -7.71
CA LEU A 283 -14.77 11.31 -6.29
C LEU A 283 -14.09 10.00 -5.82
N LEU A 284 -13.24 10.08 -4.78
CA LEU A 284 -12.40 8.94 -4.39
C LEU A 284 -13.21 7.68 -4.05
N LYS A 285 -14.31 7.81 -3.30
CA LYS A 285 -15.16 6.65 -2.96
C LYS A 285 -15.74 5.95 -4.19
N ASP A 286 -16.05 6.69 -5.25
CA ASP A 286 -16.60 6.11 -6.48
C ASP A 286 -15.50 5.34 -7.23
N TYR A 287 -14.29 5.90 -7.28
CA TYR A 287 -13.13 5.20 -7.82
C TYR A 287 -12.80 3.92 -7.04
N GLN A 288 -12.77 3.99 -5.71
CA GLN A 288 -12.53 2.81 -4.87
C GLN A 288 -13.61 1.75 -5.04
N ALA A 289 -14.88 2.14 -5.17
CA ALA A 289 -15.99 1.21 -5.45
C ALA A 289 -15.80 0.48 -6.80
N LEU A 290 -15.37 1.20 -7.86
CA LEU A 290 -15.05 0.60 -9.15
C LEU A 290 -13.88 -0.39 -9.04
N ARG A 291 -12.83 -0.02 -8.31
CA ARG A 291 -11.68 -0.90 -8.04
C ARG A 291 -12.06 -2.16 -7.29
N MET A 292 -12.93 -2.03 -6.28
CA MET A 292 -13.46 -3.17 -5.53
C MET A 292 -14.30 -4.08 -6.45
N ARG A 293 -15.10 -3.50 -7.34
CA ARG A 293 -15.88 -4.26 -8.32
C ARG A 293 -15.00 -5.09 -9.24
N ASN A 294 -13.84 -4.56 -9.68
CA ASN A 294 -12.87 -5.33 -10.46
C ASN A 294 -12.42 -6.61 -9.76
N LYS A 295 -12.29 -6.57 -8.41
CA LYS A 295 -11.89 -7.74 -7.60
C LYS A 295 -13.04 -8.72 -7.33
N THR A 296 -14.23 -8.20 -7.05
CA THR A 296 -15.39 -9.05 -6.67
C THR A 296 -16.18 -9.56 -7.86
N HIS A 297 -16.19 -8.80 -8.96
CA HIS A 297 -16.90 -9.12 -10.21
C HIS A 297 -15.99 -8.73 -11.38
N PRO A 298 -14.87 -9.45 -11.58
CA PRO A 298 -13.92 -9.10 -12.63
C PRO A 298 -14.60 -9.15 -14.00
N PRO A 299 -14.38 -8.15 -14.86
CA PRO A 299 -14.91 -8.18 -16.21
C PRO A 299 -14.33 -9.36 -17.00
N SER A 300 -15.08 -9.83 -17.99
CA SER A 300 -14.67 -10.99 -18.81
C SER A 300 -13.47 -10.68 -19.72
N ARG A 301 -13.23 -9.40 -20.01
CA ARG A 301 -12.10 -8.97 -20.84
C ARG A 301 -11.14 -8.13 -20.00
N PRO A 302 -9.83 -8.41 -20.05
CA PRO A 302 -8.83 -7.66 -19.27
C PRO A 302 -8.83 -6.14 -19.55
N GLU A 303 -9.13 -5.72 -20.78
CA GLU A 303 -9.21 -4.30 -21.17
C GLU A 303 -10.38 -3.54 -20.54
N ASP A 304 -11.38 -4.24 -20.01
CA ASP A 304 -12.52 -3.64 -19.31
C ASP A 304 -12.25 -3.44 -17.81
N VAL A 305 -11.10 -3.90 -17.31
CA VAL A 305 -10.66 -3.65 -15.92
C VAL A 305 -10.39 -2.16 -15.75
N ILE A 306 -11.07 -1.55 -14.77
CA ILE A 306 -10.91 -0.11 -14.51
C ILE A 306 -9.64 0.16 -13.73
N HIS A 307 -8.72 0.85 -14.38
CA HIS A 307 -7.50 1.41 -13.82
C HIS A 307 -7.56 2.93 -13.80
N ILE A 308 -6.57 3.59 -13.22
CA ILE A 308 -6.48 5.06 -13.22
C ILE A 308 -6.41 5.62 -14.65
N THR A 309 -5.93 4.87 -15.62
CA THR A 309 -5.91 5.23 -17.03
C THR A 309 -7.30 5.46 -17.64
N HIS A 310 -8.36 4.90 -17.00
CA HIS A 310 -9.76 5.19 -17.39
C HIS A 310 -10.12 6.68 -17.22
N TYR A 311 -9.45 7.36 -16.32
CA TYR A 311 -9.62 8.80 -16.09
C TYR A 311 -8.61 9.65 -16.86
N ALA A 312 -7.69 9.03 -17.61
CA ALA A 312 -6.75 9.77 -18.44
C ALA A 312 -7.48 10.54 -19.55
N ILE A 313 -7.02 11.76 -19.81
CA ILE A 313 -7.50 12.59 -20.93
C ILE A 313 -6.64 12.24 -22.13
N SER A 314 -7.28 11.77 -23.21
CA SER A 314 -6.59 11.53 -24.49
C SER A 314 -6.12 12.87 -25.05
N THR A 315 -4.82 13.02 -25.24
CA THR A 315 -4.21 14.16 -25.95
C THR A 315 -4.25 13.93 -27.46
#